data_42ede4fd0427e87dd1e63dfa1ed48dce
#
_entry.id   42ede4fd0427e87dd1e63dfa1ed48dce
#
_cell.length_a   1.000
_cell.length_b   1.000
_cell.length_c   1.000
_cell.angle_alpha   90.00
_cell.angle_beta   90.00
_cell.angle_gamma   90.00
#
_symmetry.space_group_name_H-M   'P 1'
#
loop_
_entity.id
_entity.type
_entity.pdbx_description
1 polymer ?
#
loop_
_entity_poly.entity_id
_entity_poly.type
_entity_poly.pdbx_seq_one_letter_code
_entity_poly.pdbx_strand_id
1 'polypeptide(L)'
;MNSQETTSRKKRKIRFWHIAVMILGVLIVSFAVFRVVMRSGVDGRIEAIRKAGYPITLTELNEWYVLPPFAENAADRITRAFACLQLPPKQDMENVPLLGGTKLPDRGQPLDEDTLAQIGEILQNNGAALKLLREGAAIPHCRYGVDFTQGYACQLPHIEHFRSAGKLLCLEALWCTQHGELERATDAVLTSLAVADSLKAEPVLISQLVRRACRAQTLVTLEFLLNQTEFEPEQLTQLERALAGGHDPNGIARALAAERCFGHAAFSRPTEAGLPGSSGTPVRVLVAGQRAVGLLDASWAIFLDLMDEYIRAAQLPPWQRQEAAGLVESKLGTVSRIHVMVHTLVPACGRVIQLDTESWARTRTARVALAVERHRLAIGDLPGKLTDLVPAYLAGVPKDPLDGEPLRYKKLDSGFVVYSVGPDQQDDDGKERPARRKSRQQEPNYDITFIIER
;
A
#
# COMPACT_ATOMS: atom_id res chain seq x y z
N MET A 1 -44.65 73.16 17.99
CA MET A 1 -43.53 72.69 17.14
C MET A 1 -43.13 71.22 17.43
N ASN A 2 -43.77 70.45 18.27
CA ASN A 2 -43.33 69.10 18.71
C ASN A 2 -44.04 67.87 18.04
N SER A 3 -45.05 68.07 17.22
CA SER A 3 -45.79 66.93 16.62
C SER A 3 -45.32 66.50 15.23
N GLN A 4 -44.56 67.30 14.48
CA GLN A 4 -44.06 66.99 13.20
C GLN A 4 -42.71 66.23 13.22
N GLU A 5 -41.86 66.44 14.21
CA GLU A 5 -40.58 65.70 14.37
C GLU A 5 -40.76 64.25 14.83
N THR A 6 -41.76 63.96 15.59
CA THR A 6 -42.07 62.60 16.09
C THR A 6 -42.60 61.71 14.96
N THR A 7 -43.38 62.26 14.01
CA THR A 7 -43.93 61.53 12.86
C THR A 7 -42.85 61.25 11.78
N SER A 8 -41.90 62.15 11.62
CA SER A 8 -40.78 61.99 10.67
C SER A 8 -39.80 60.94 11.16
N ARG A 9 -39.47 60.87 12.48
CA ARG A 9 -38.61 59.85 13.07
C ARG A 9 -39.25 58.43 13.02
N LYS A 10 -40.55 58.31 13.20
CA LYS A 10 -41.29 57.06 13.10
C LYS A 10 -41.32 56.49 11.68
N LYS A 11 -41.58 57.34 10.66
CA LYS A 11 -41.56 56.95 9.26
C LYS A 11 -40.16 56.58 8.79
N ARG A 12 -39.09 57.19 9.29
CA ARG A 12 -37.68 56.85 8.95
C ARG A 12 -37.27 55.52 9.59
N LYS A 13 -37.69 55.20 10.84
CA LYS A 13 -37.49 53.92 11.50
C LYS A 13 -38.24 52.77 10.80
N ILE A 14 -39.47 52.99 10.35
CA ILE A 14 -40.27 52.01 9.61
C ILE A 14 -39.63 51.72 8.26
N ARG A 15 -39.14 52.68 7.53
CA ARG A 15 -38.44 52.51 6.25
C ARG A 15 -37.11 51.73 6.43
N PHE A 16 -36.35 52.02 7.49
CA PHE A 16 -35.13 51.32 7.82
C PHE A 16 -35.40 49.84 8.13
N TRP A 17 -36.47 49.53 8.85
CA TRP A 17 -36.88 48.13 9.16
C TRP A 17 -37.25 47.37 7.90
N HIS A 18 -37.97 47.96 6.97
CA HIS A 18 -38.31 47.29 5.69
C HIS A 18 -37.07 47.02 4.85
N ILE A 19 -36.13 47.93 4.82
CA ILE A 19 -34.84 47.74 4.16
C ILE A 19 -34.05 46.62 4.82
N ALA A 20 -33.97 46.59 6.15
CA ALA A 20 -33.28 45.54 6.89
C ALA A 20 -33.91 44.15 6.69
N VAL A 21 -35.24 44.05 6.67
CA VAL A 21 -35.96 42.81 6.38
C VAL A 21 -35.75 42.36 4.94
N MET A 22 -35.72 43.30 3.97
CA MET A 22 -35.43 43.00 2.60
C MET A 22 -33.99 42.46 2.41
N ILE A 23 -33.00 43.11 3.04
CA ILE A 23 -31.60 42.65 3.02
C ILE A 23 -31.49 41.27 3.65
N LEU A 24 -32.11 41.03 4.80
CA LEU A 24 -32.14 39.75 5.46
C LEU A 24 -32.78 38.67 4.56
N GLY A 25 -33.89 38.99 3.87
CA GLY A 25 -34.53 38.12 2.92
C GLY A 25 -33.61 37.74 1.74
N VAL A 26 -32.92 38.74 1.19
CA VAL A 26 -31.93 38.49 0.13
C VAL A 26 -30.77 37.61 0.61
N LEU A 27 -30.27 37.87 1.83
CA LEU A 27 -29.19 37.04 2.40
C LEU A 27 -29.64 35.58 2.62
N ILE A 28 -30.86 35.38 3.14
CA ILE A 28 -31.43 34.01 3.34
C ILE A 28 -31.57 33.30 1.99
N VAL A 29 -32.11 33.97 0.98
CA VAL A 29 -32.27 33.39 -0.36
C VAL A 29 -30.91 33.07 -0.98
N SER A 30 -29.96 34.01 -0.91
CA SER A 30 -28.60 33.81 -1.41
C SER A 30 -27.91 32.63 -0.69
N PHE A 31 -28.07 32.53 0.62
CA PHE A 31 -27.55 31.41 1.41
C PHE A 31 -28.23 30.09 1.02
N ALA A 32 -29.54 30.06 0.83
CA ALA A 32 -30.26 28.87 0.39
C ALA A 32 -29.79 28.41 -1.00
N VAL A 33 -29.65 29.34 -1.95
CA VAL A 33 -29.09 29.05 -3.28
C VAL A 33 -27.66 28.51 -3.19
N PHE A 34 -26.80 29.16 -2.40
CA PHE A 34 -25.45 28.69 -2.15
C PHE A 34 -25.44 27.23 -1.64
N ARG A 35 -26.27 26.93 -0.65
CA ARG A 35 -26.41 25.58 -0.10
C ARG A 35 -26.82 24.55 -1.15
N VAL A 36 -27.81 24.88 -1.98
CA VAL A 36 -28.27 23.99 -3.06
C VAL A 36 -27.17 23.76 -4.08
N VAL A 37 -26.45 24.82 -4.50
CA VAL A 37 -25.36 24.71 -5.47
C VAL A 37 -24.21 23.85 -4.92
N MET A 38 -23.81 24.05 -3.65
CA MET A 38 -22.75 23.26 -3.04
C MET A 38 -23.15 21.77 -2.97
N ARG A 39 -24.37 21.47 -2.54
CA ARG A 39 -24.89 20.10 -2.45
C ARG A 39 -24.98 19.43 -3.83
N SER A 40 -25.54 20.12 -4.82
CA SER A 40 -25.63 19.63 -6.20
C SER A 40 -24.25 19.33 -6.79
N GLY A 41 -23.24 20.13 -6.43
CA GLY A 41 -21.86 19.89 -6.82
C GLY A 41 -21.29 18.59 -6.27
N VAL A 42 -21.64 18.21 -5.02
CA VAL A 42 -21.26 16.90 -4.42
C VAL A 42 -22.00 15.77 -5.14
N ASP A 43 -23.31 15.90 -5.33
CA ASP A 43 -24.12 14.84 -5.95
C ASP A 43 -23.68 14.56 -7.40
N GLY A 44 -23.28 15.60 -8.16
CA GLY A 44 -22.71 15.45 -9.50
C GLY A 44 -21.41 14.68 -9.53
N ARG A 45 -20.52 14.89 -8.53
CA ARG A 45 -19.26 14.11 -8.37
C ARG A 45 -19.54 12.65 -8.05
N ILE A 46 -20.47 12.39 -7.13
CA ILE A 46 -20.91 11.03 -6.77
C ILE A 46 -21.40 10.27 -8.00
N GLU A 47 -22.23 10.92 -8.81
CA GLU A 47 -22.75 10.35 -10.06
C GLU A 47 -21.62 10.04 -11.05
N ALA A 48 -20.64 10.95 -11.20
CA ALA A 48 -19.48 10.75 -12.08
C ALA A 48 -18.62 9.55 -11.63
N ILE A 49 -18.42 9.39 -10.31
CA ILE A 49 -17.69 8.26 -9.72
C ILE A 49 -18.39 6.93 -10.04
N ARG A 50 -19.71 6.87 -9.87
CA ARG A 50 -20.51 5.66 -10.20
C ARG A 50 -20.48 5.34 -11.68
N LYS A 51 -20.58 6.35 -12.55
CA LYS A 51 -20.45 6.18 -14.01
C LYS A 51 -19.07 5.65 -14.42
N ALA A 52 -18.04 5.98 -13.66
CA ALA A 52 -16.69 5.44 -13.86
C ALA A 52 -16.53 3.99 -13.33
N GLY A 53 -17.57 3.37 -12.76
CA GLY A 53 -17.57 1.99 -12.26
C GLY A 53 -16.94 1.83 -10.87
N TYR A 54 -16.76 2.91 -10.12
CA TYR A 54 -16.20 2.87 -8.77
C TYR A 54 -17.27 2.95 -7.69
N PRO A 55 -17.08 2.23 -6.57
CA PRO A 55 -17.93 2.40 -5.40
C PRO A 55 -17.75 3.78 -4.78
N ILE A 56 -18.77 4.26 -4.09
CA ILE A 56 -18.74 5.49 -3.30
C ILE A 56 -19.30 5.28 -1.89
N THR A 57 -20.25 4.39 -1.72
CA THR A 57 -20.78 4.03 -0.40
C THR A 57 -20.06 2.80 0.16
N LEU A 58 -20.12 2.61 1.47
CA LEU A 58 -19.55 1.43 2.14
C LEU A 58 -20.26 0.14 1.72
N THR A 59 -21.57 0.20 1.42
CA THR A 59 -22.32 -0.93 0.90
C THR A 59 -21.84 -1.31 -0.51
N GLU A 60 -21.74 -0.34 -1.41
CA GLU A 60 -21.18 -0.55 -2.75
C GLU A 60 -19.74 -1.10 -2.68
N LEU A 61 -18.92 -0.65 -1.73
CA LEU A 61 -17.57 -1.16 -1.52
C LEU A 61 -17.57 -2.63 -1.07
N ASN A 62 -18.50 -3.01 -0.20
CA ASN A 62 -18.64 -4.39 0.26
C ASN A 62 -19.07 -5.32 -0.87
N GLU A 63 -19.95 -4.83 -1.74
CA GLU A 63 -20.41 -5.53 -2.97
C GLU A 63 -19.33 -5.56 -4.05
N TRP A 64 -18.37 -4.63 -4.05
CA TRP A 64 -17.26 -4.58 -5.00
C TRP A 64 -16.14 -5.56 -4.66
N TYR A 65 -15.95 -5.89 -3.38
CA TYR A 65 -14.99 -6.90 -2.89
C TYR A 65 -15.68 -8.25 -2.81
N VAL A 66 -15.70 -9.00 -3.91
CA VAL A 66 -16.42 -10.28 -4.02
C VAL A 66 -15.47 -11.44 -4.32
N LEU A 67 -15.89 -12.61 -3.89
CA LEU A 67 -15.34 -13.90 -4.33
C LEU A 67 -16.12 -14.35 -5.58
N PRO A 68 -15.46 -14.89 -6.63
CA PRO A 68 -16.19 -15.48 -7.76
C PRO A 68 -17.18 -16.57 -7.29
N PRO A 69 -18.36 -16.67 -7.90
CA PRO A 69 -19.33 -17.71 -7.53
C PRO A 69 -18.72 -19.11 -7.58
N PHE A 70 -18.95 -19.91 -6.55
CA PHE A 70 -18.46 -21.29 -6.40
C PHE A 70 -16.94 -21.42 -6.30
N ALA A 71 -16.16 -20.33 -6.21
CA ALA A 71 -14.73 -20.41 -6.01
C ALA A 71 -14.40 -20.84 -4.57
N GLU A 72 -13.40 -21.72 -4.43
CA GLU A 72 -12.80 -22.02 -3.14
C GLU A 72 -12.10 -20.76 -2.60
N ASN A 73 -12.17 -20.52 -1.29
CA ASN A 73 -11.63 -19.34 -0.65
C ASN A 73 -10.37 -19.66 0.14
N ALA A 74 -9.22 -19.16 -0.29
CA ALA A 74 -7.95 -19.31 0.41
C ALA A 74 -7.99 -18.78 1.85
N ALA A 75 -8.82 -17.76 2.13
CA ALA A 75 -8.93 -17.15 3.44
C ALA A 75 -9.25 -18.16 4.56
N ASP A 76 -10.05 -19.21 4.25
CA ASP A 76 -10.43 -20.22 5.23
C ASP A 76 -9.23 -21.04 5.71
N ARG A 77 -8.32 -21.41 4.79
CA ARG A 77 -7.09 -22.13 5.12
C ARG A 77 -6.07 -21.23 5.82
N ILE A 78 -5.86 -20.03 5.27
CA ILE A 78 -4.88 -19.07 5.79
C ILE A 78 -5.27 -18.60 7.20
N THR A 79 -6.54 -18.31 7.46
CA THR A 79 -7.00 -17.89 8.79
C THR A 79 -6.84 -19.02 9.81
N ARG A 80 -7.12 -20.26 9.42
CA ARG A 80 -6.86 -21.43 10.27
C ARG A 80 -5.36 -21.61 10.53
N ALA A 81 -4.51 -21.37 9.53
CA ALA A 81 -3.06 -21.40 9.73
C ALA A 81 -2.62 -20.36 10.77
N PHE A 82 -3.18 -19.13 10.70
CA PHE A 82 -2.89 -18.07 11.68
C PHE A 82 -3.26 -18.48 13.11
N ALA A 83 -4.37 -19.19 13.29
CA ALA A 83 -4.77 -19.71 14.60
C ALA A 83 -3.85 -20.83 15.13
N CYS A 84 -3.10 -21.49 14.24
CA CYS A 84 -2.13 -22.53 14.59
C CYS A 84 -0.70 -21.98 14.82
N LEU A 85 -0.45 -20.68 14.58
CA LEU A 85 0.88 -20.09 14.76
C LEU A 85 1.32 -20.11 16.24
N GLN A 86 2.49 -20.69 16.48
CA GLN A 86 3.11 -20.81 17.81
C GLN A 86 4.51 -20.18 17.76
N LEU A 87 4.57 -18.86 17.86
CA LEU A 87 5.85 -18.15 17.92
C LEU A 87 6.28 -18.02 19.39
N PRO A 88 7.57 -18.26 19.69
CA PRO A 88 8.11 -18.03 21.03
C PRO A 88 7.97 -16.58 21.48
N PRO A 89 8.04 -16.29 22.79
CA PRO A 89 8.12 -14.93 23.30
C PRO A 89 9.29 -14.15 22.70
N LYS A 90 9.15 -12.84 22.54
CA LYS A 90 10.18 -12.00 21.90
C LYS A 90 11.57 -12.13 22.52
N GLN A 91 11.67 -12.29 23.83
CA GLN A 91 12.92 -12.46 24.55
C GLN A 91 13.68 -13.72 24.13
N ASP A 92 12.96 -14.79 23.74
CA ASP A 92 13.55 -16.08 23.35
C ASP A 92 13.91 -16.09 21.84
N MET A 93 13.55 -15.03 21.12
CA MET A 93 13.80 -14.88 19.68
C MET A 93 14.85 -13.83 19.34
N GLU A 94 15.52 -13.20 20.33
CA GLU A 94 16.41 -12.06 20.06
C GLU A 94 17.51 -12.39 19.05
N ASN A 95 18.04 -13.62 19.09
CA ASN A 95 19.10 -14.10 18.21
C ASN A 95 18.56 -14.68 16.87
N VAL A 96 17.26 -14.92 16.74
CA VAL A 96 16.68 -15.48 15.52
C VAL A 96 16.48 -14.36 14.49
N PRO A 97 17.13 -14.43 13.32
CA PRO A 97 16.94 -13.42 12.29
C PRO A 97 15.48 -13.37 11.85
N LEU A 98 15.02 -12.23 11.38
CA LEU A 98 13.64 -11.93 10.98
C LEU A 98 12.63 -11.86 12.14
N LEU A 99 12.71 -12.70 13.17
CA LEU A 99 11.80 -12.68 14.34
C LEU A 99 12.29 -11.71 15.41
N GLY A 100 13.58 -11.78 15.75
CA GLY A 100 14.23 -10.94 16.75
C GLY A 100 14.83 -9.65 16.20
N GLY A 101 15.79 -9.11 16.95
CA GLY A 101 16.56 -7.91 16.58
C GLY A 101 17.75 -8.19 15.68
N THR A 102 18.16 -9.44 15.58
CA THR A 102 19.33 -9.88 14.80
C THR A 102 19.04 -9.81 13.31
N LYS A 103 20.01 -9.29 12.55
CA LYS A 103 19.98 -9.27 11.11
C LYS A 103 20.41 -10.59 10.52
N LEU A 104 20.08 -10.83 9.25
CA LEU A 104 20.74 -11.86 8.47
C LEU A 104 22.25 -11.60 8.44
N PRO A 105 23.10 -12.63 8.41
CA PRO A 105 24.54 -12.48 8.21
C PRO A 105 24.88 -11.75 6.92
N ASP A 106 26.13 -11.36 6.75
CA ASP A 106 26.62 -10.79 5.49
C ASP A 106 26.48 -11.83 4.36
N ARG A 107 26.44 -11.36 3.11
CA ARG A 107 26.31 -12.21 1.92
C ARG A 107 27.38 -13.31 1.92
N GLY A 108 26.96 -14.52 1.57
CA GLY A 108 27.84 -15.69 1.54
C GLY A 108 28.19 -16.26 2.92
N GLN A 109 27.82 -15.63 4.03
CA GLN A 109 28.03 -16.17 5.36
C GLN A 109 26.86 -17.05 5.80
N PRO A 110 27.08 -18.32 6.20
CA PRO A 110 26.02 -19.18 6.68
C PRO A 110 25.47 -18.71 8.03
N LEU A 111 24.30 -19.21 8.40
CA LEU A 111 23.79 -19.11 9.76
C LEU A 111 24.59 -20.02 10.69
N ASP A 112 24.81 -19.60 11.94
CA ASP A 112 25.46 -20.45 12.95
C ASP A 112 24.56 -21.63 13.38
N GLU A 113 25.17 -22.69 13.90
CA GLU A 113 24.49 -23.94 14.26
C GLU A 113 23.43 -23.74 15.34
N ASP A 114 23.67 -22.87 16.33
CA ASP A 114 22.73 -22.59 17.42
C ASP A 114 21.48 -21.88 16.87
N THR A 115 21.67 -20.91 15.99
CA THR A 115 20.56 -20.23 15.29
C THR A 115 19.76 -21.21 14.42
N LEU A 116 20.43 -22.11 13.69
CA LEU A 116 19.76 -23.13 12.87
C LEU A 116 18.98 -24.14 13.73
N ALA A 117 19.50 -24.53 14.89
CA ALA A 117 18.79 -25.39 15.81
C ALA A 117 17.52 -24.73 16.38
N GLN A 118 17.61 -23.46 16.77
CA GLN A 118 16.45 -22.66 17.22
C GLN A 118 15.39 -22.51 16.11
N ILE A 119 15.81 -22.23 14.88
CA ILE A 119 14.89 -22.17 13.74
C ILE A 119 14.22 -23.52 13.53
N GLY A 120 14.96 -24.63 13.59
CA GLY A 120 14.42 -26.00 13.47
C GLY A 120 13.33 -26.29 14.48
N GLU A 121 13.52 -25.92 15.75
CA GLU A 121 12.50 -26.07 16.79
C GLU A 121 11.24 -25.24 16.52
N ILE A 122 11.41 -23.98 16.11
CA ILE A 122 10.29 -23.10 15.72
C ILE A 122 9.50 -23.72 14.57
N LEU A 123 10.17 -24.24 13.54
CA LEU A 123 9.53 -24.87 12.38
C LEU A 123 8.77 -26.13 12.77
N GLN A 124 9.36 -26.97 13.62
CA GLN A 124 8.72 -28.19 14.13
C GLN A 124 7.43 -27.88 14.88
N ASN A 125 7.44 -26.87 15.76
CA ASN A 125 6.27 -26.44 16.53
C ASN A 125 5.18 -25.82 15.65
N ASN A 126 5.52 -25.35 14.44
CA ASN A 126 4.61 -24.72 13.50
C ASN A 126 4.27 -25.59 12.26
N GLY A 127 4.56 -26.88 12.29
CA GLY A 127 4.31 -27.77 11.13
C GLY A 127 2.86 -27.76 10.64
N ALA A 128 1.88 -27.69 11.54
CA ALA A 128 0.47 -27.59 11.19
C ALA A 128 0.14 -26.25 10.49
N ALA A 129 0.69 -25.13 10.97
CA ALA A 129 0.51 -23.82 10.36
C ALA A 129 1.13 -23.78 8.96
N LEU A 130 2.37 -24.27 8.80
CA LEU A 130 3.07 -24.34 7.50
C LEU A 130 2.29 -25.16 6.47
N LYS A 131 1.74 -26.32 6.88
CA LYS A 131 0.89 -27.13 6.00
C LYS A 131 -0.35 -26.37 5.53
N LEU A 132 -1.09 -25.73 6.44
CA LEU A 132 -2.28 -24.96 6.11
C LEU A 132 -1.97 -23.73 5.25
N LEU A 133 -0.81 -23.07 5.43
CA LEU A 133 -0.36 -21.98 4.57
C LEU A 133 -0.14 -22.44 3.13
N ARG A 134 0.48 -23.63 2.93
CA ARG A 134 0.65 -24.23 1.59
C ARG A 134 -0.69 -24.58 0.95
N GLU A 135 -1.58 -25.22 1.72
CA GLU A 135 -2.93 -25.52 1.23
C GLU A 135 -3.67 -24.24 0.80
N GLY A 136 -3.56 -23.17 1.60
CA GLY A 136 -4.15 -21.87 1.26
C GLY A 136 -3.48 -21.20 0.05
N ALA A 137 -2.15 -21.28 -0.06
CA ALA A 137 -1.38 -20.74 -1.17
C ALA A 137 -1.72 -21.38 -2.53
N ALA A 138 -2.19 -22.62 -2.53
CA ALA A 138 -2.61 -23.34 -3.73
C ALA A 138 -3.98 -22.89 -4.27
N ILE A 139 -4.78 -22.15 -3.47
CA ILE A 139 -6.11 -21.68 -3.84
C ILE A 139 -5.98 -20.30 -4.51
N PRO A 140 -6.45 -20.11 -5.76
CA PRO A 140 -6.20 -18.89 -6.53
C PRO A 140 -7.02 -17.67 -6.09
N HIS A 141 -8.11 -17.88 -5.37
CA HIS A 141 -9.02 -16.81 -4.96
C HIS A 141 -9.03 -16.64 -3.44
N CYS A 142 -8.99 -15.39 -3.00
CA CYS A 142 -9.04 -15.06 -1.58
C CYS A 142 -9.91 -13.85 -1.31
N ARG A 143 -10.81 -13.98 -0.34
CA ARG A 143 -11.61 -12.89 0.23
C ARG A 143 -11.73 -13.10 1.73
N TYR A 144 -11.12 -12.20 2.49
CA TYR A 144 -11.27 -12.20 3.95
C TYR A 144 -12.65 -11.67 4.36
N GLY A 145 -13.17 -12.18 5.48
CA GLY A 145 -14.50 -11.82 6.01
C GLY A 145 -14.53 -10.42 6.63
N VAL A 146 -14.36 -9.41 5.81
CA VAL A 146 -14.34 -8.00 6.23
C VAL A 146 -15.70 -7.38 5.92
N ASP A 147 -16.27 -6.66 6.89
CA ASP A 147 -17.50 -5.86 6.74
C ASP A 147 -17.14 -4.37 6.68
N PHE A 148 -17.07 -3.83 5.47
CA PHE A 148 -16.78 -2.42 5.24
C PHE A 148 -17.90 -1.47 5.65
N THR A 149 -19.12 -1.96 5.90
CA THR A 149 -20.26 -1.10 6.33
C THR A 149 -19.99 -0.42 7.68
N GLN A 150 -19.05 -0.93 8.46
CA GLN A 150 -18.61 -0.34 9.72
C GLN A 150 -17.68 0.88 9.56
N GLY A 151 -17.33 1.27 8.33
CA GLY A 151 -16.47 2.43 8.06
C GLY A 151 -15.09 2.30 8.72
N TYR A 152 -14.59 3.37 9.35
CA TYR A 152 -13.29 3.37 10.04
C TYR A 152 -13.25 2.47 11.29
N ALA A 153 -14.39 1.98 11.78
CA ALA A 153 -14.44 0.98 12.84
C ALA A 153 -14.27 -0.46 12.34
N CYS A 154 -14.15 -0.65 11.04
CA CYS A 154 -13.94 -1.95 10.41
C CYS A 154 -12.70 -2.63 10.97
N GLN A 155 -12.85 -3.87 11.44
CA GLN A 155 -11.77 -4.66 11.98
C GLN A 155 -11.16 -5.55 10.89
N LEU A 156 -9.84 -5.65 10.92
CA LEU A 156 -9.02 -6.46 10.01
C LEU A 156 -8.15 -7.43 10.81
N PRO A 157 -8.74 -8.40 11.53
CA PRO A 157 -8.02 -9.24 12.50
C PRO A 157 -6.96 -10.12 11.83
N HIS A 158 -7.11 -10.45 10.56
CA HIS A 158 -6.15 -11.25 9.81
C HIS A 158 -4.83 -10.52 9.57
N ILE A 159 -4.83 -9.18 9.47
CA ILE A 159 -3.67 -8.37 9.05
C ILE A 159 -2.46 -8.51 9.97
N GLU A 160 -2.67 -8.61 11.27
CA GLU A 160 -1.57 -8.72 12.26
C GLU A 160 -0.75 -10.01 12.11
N HIS A 161 -1.36 -11.10 11.62
CA HIS A 161 -0.73 -12.40 11.51
C HIS A 161 0.11 -12.58 10.25
N PHE A 162 -0.10 -11.77 9.20
CA PHE A 162 0.61 -11.90 7.93
C PHE A 162 2.11 -11.79 8.08
N ARG A 163 2.59 -10.84 8.88
CA ARG A 163 4.03 -10.65 9.10
C ARG A 163 4.66 -11.87 9.78
N SER A 164 3.96 -12.45 10.75
CA SER A 164 4.41 -13.65 11.46
C SER A 164 4.45 -14.86 10.53
N ALA A 165 3.42 -15.08 9.74
CA ALA A 165 3.37 -16.17 8.77
C ALA A 165 4.45 -16.02 7.69
N GLY A 166 4.63 -14.80 7.13
CA GLY A 166 5.67 -14.52 6.15
C GLY A 166 7.08 -14.76 6.69
N LYS A 167 7.36 -14.31 7.93
CA LYS A 167 8.64 -14.56 8.61
C LYS A 167 8.88 -16.04 8.83
N LEU A 168 7.87 -16.81 9.26
CA LEU A 168 7.97 -18.24 9.47
C LEU A 168 8.34 -18.97 8.18
N LEU A 169 7.71 -18.64 7.05
CA LEU A 169 8.02 -19.20 5.73
C LEU A 169 9.43 -18.79 5.26
N CYS A 170 9.85 -17.55 5.53
CA CYS A 170 11.23 -17.12 5.25
C CYS A 170 12.25 -17.89 6.11
N LEU A 171 11.96 -18.17 7.38
CA LEU A 171 12.81 -19.00 8.22
C LEU A 171 12.90 -20.45 7.71
N GLU A 172 11.79 -21.00 7.24
CA GLU A 172 11.80 -22.32 6.61
C GLU A 172 12.68 -22.33 5.35
N ALA A 173 12.58 -21.32 4.50
CA ALA A 173 13.43 -21.21 3.32
C ALA A 173 14.92 -21.12 3.69
N LEU A 174 15.28 -20.33 4.71
CA LEU A 174 16.64 -20.24 5.24
C LEU A 174 17.15 -21.60 5.77
N TRP A 175 16.37 -22.24 6.61
CA TRP A 175 16.72 -23.53 7.21
C TRP A 175 16.90 -24.62 6.15
N CYS A 176 15.96 -24.74 5.21
CA CYS A 176 16.03 -25.71 4.14
C CYS A 176 17.25 -25.49 3.23
N THR A 177 17.59 -24.24 2.92
CA THR A 177 18.77 -23.92 2.10
C THR A 177 20.07 -24.37 2.77
N GLN A 178 20.21 -24.13 4.08
CA GLN A 178 21.40 -24.55 4.83
C GLN A 178 21.52 -26.09 4.95
N HIS A 179 20.41 -26.83 4.80
CA HIS A 179 20.40 -28.29 4.80
C HIS A 179 20.40 -28.89 3.38
N GLY A 180 20.54 -28.07 2.32
CA GLY A 180 20.56 -28.53 0.94
C GLY A 180 19.20 -28.94 0.38
N GLU A 181 18.09 -28.67 1.08
CA GLU A 181 16.72 -29.00 0.69
C GLU A 181 16.12 -27.93 -0.22
N LEU A 182 16.71 -27.67 -1.40
CA LEU A 182 16.41 -26.52 -2.23
C LEU A 182 14.98 -26.53 -2.82
N GLU A 183 14.39 -27.70 -3.05
CA GLU A 183 12.98 -27.80 -3.48
C GLU A 183 12.05 -27.26 -2.39
N ARG A 184 12.28 -27.63 -1.13
CA ARG A 184 11.50 -27.12 0.00
C ARG A 184 11.75 -25.64 0.26
N ALA A 185 13.00 -25.19 0.09
CA ALA A 185 13.34 -23.77 0.18
C ALA A 185 12.59 -22.95 -0.86
N THR A 186 12.56 -23.42 -2.11
CA THR A 186 11.80 -22.81 -3.21
C THR A 186 10.30 -22.79 -2.89
N ASP A 187 9.72 -23.90 -2.46
CA ASP A 187 8.32 -24.00 -2.08
C ASP A 187 7.95 -23.04 -0.93
N ALA A 188 8.82 -22.88 0.07
CA ALA A 188 8.61 -21.94 1.16
C ALA A 188 8.59 -20.46 0.67
N VAL A 189 9.48 -20.09 -0.26
CA VAL A 189 9.48 -18.76 -0.90
C VAL A 189 8.21 -18.54 -1.72
N LEU A 190 7.82 -19.53 -2.55
CA LEU A 190 6.60 -19.48 -3.36
C LEU A 190 5.35 -19.33 -2.48
N THR A 191 5.27 -20.12 -1.41
CA THR A 191 4.17 -20.06 -0.42
C THR A 191 4.13 -18.69 0.25
N SER A 192 5.28 -18.12 0.65
CA SER A 192 5.35 -16.79 1.26
C SER A 192 4.83 -15.70 0.32
N LEU A 193 5.20 -15.75 -0.97
CA LEU A 193 4.69 -14.82 -1.98
C LEU A 193 3.17 -14.98 -2.17
N ALA A 194 2.67 -16.23 -2.27
CA ALA A 194 1.25 -16.51 -2.46
C ALA A 194 0.40 -16.09 -1.26
N VAL A 195 0.87 -16.35 -0.04
CA VAL A 195 0.21 -15.89 1.20
C VAL A 195 0.15 -14.36 1.22
N ALA A 196 1.24 -13.65 0.92
CA ALA A 196 1.20 -12.20 0.80
C ALA A 196 0.20 -11.74 -0.28
N ASP A 197 0.17 -12.41 -1.43
CA ASP A 197 -0.70 -12.08 -2.55
C ASP A 197 -2.18 -12.46 -2.33
N SER A 198 -2.51 -13.21 -1.28
CA SER A 198 -3.91 -13.41 -0.85
C SER A 198 -4.60 -12.09 -0.46
N LEU A 199 -3.84 -11.06 -0.09
CA LEU A 199 -4.33 -9.69 0.14
C LEU A 199 -4.49 -8.87 -1.15
N LYS A 200 -4.13 -9.40 -2.32
CA LYS A 200 -4.08 -8.65 -3.59
C LYS A 200 -5.42 -7.99 -3.95
N ALA A 201 -6.52 -8.70 -3.74
CA ALA A 201 -7.87 -8.22 -4.07
C ALA A 201 -8.47 -7.31 -2.98
N GLU A 202 -7.95 -7.32 -1.75
CA GLU A 202 -8.51 -6.58 -0.64
C GLU A 202 -8.34 -5.06 -0.83
N PRO A 203 -9.44 -4.29 -0.91
CA PRO A 203 -9.39 -2.89 -1.31
C PRO A 203 -9.16 -1.96 -0.12
N VAL A 204 -8.14 -2.22 0.71
CA VAL A 204 -7.80 -1.38 1.88
C VAL A 204 -6.33 -1.04 1.85
N LEU A 205 -5.98 0.22 2.11
CA LEU A 205 -4.58 0.68 2.06
C LEU A 205 -3.69 -0.11 3.01
N ILE A 206 -4.12 -0.38 4.24
CA ILE A 206 -3.32 -1.12 5.21
C ILE A 206 -3.02 -2.54 4.72
N SER A 207 -3.98 -3.21 4.08
CA SER A 207 -3.79 -4.55 3.53
C SER A 207 -2.77 -4.56 2.40
N GLN A 208 -2.82 -3.56 1.51
CA GLN A 208 -1.81 -3.41 0.45
C GLN A 208 -0.43 -3.07 1.02
N LEU A 209 -0.32 -2.29 2.08
CA LEU A 209 0.95 -2.01 2.76
C LEU A 209 1.53 -3.26 3.42
N VAL A 210 0.71 -4.08 4.09
CA VAL A 210 1.13 -5.35 4.70
C VAL A 210 1.56 -6.35 3.64
N ARG A 211 0.78 -6.52 2.56
CA ARG A 211 1.14 -7.33 1.40
C ARG A 211 2.54 -7.00 0.89
N ARG A 212 2.82 -5.72 0.67
CA ARG A 212 4.12 -5.24 0.18
C ARG A 212 5.24 -5.47 1.17
N ALA A 213 4.99 -5.28 2.46
CA ALA A 213 5.99 -5.55 3.50
C ALA A 213 6.36 -7.04 3.55
N CYS A 214 5.39 -7.94 3.43
CA CYS A 214 5.64 -9.39 3.35
C CYS A 214 6.42 -9.76 2.10
N ARG A 215 6.02 -9.26 0.92
CA ARG A 215 6.76 -9.48 -0.33
C ARG A 215 8.20 -8.96 -0.26
N ALA A 216 8.40 -7.75 0.26
CA ALA A 216 9.74 -7.18 0.43
C ALA A 216 10.62 -8.04 1.35
N GLN A 217 10.05 -8.56 2.43
CA GLN A 217 10.74 -9.49 3.32
C GLN A 217 11.14 -10.78 2.59
N THR A 218 10.23 -11.34 1.80
CA THR A 218 10.52 -12.55 0.99
C THR A 218 11.62 -12.29 -0.04
N LEU A 219 11.64 -11.10 -0.68
CA LEU A 219 12.68 -10.73 -1.64
C LEU A 219 14.07 -10.59 -0.98
N VAL A 220 14.15 -9.98 0.21
CA VAL A 220 15.40 -9.92 0.98
C VAL A 220 15.88 -11.32 1.35
N THR A 221 14.98 -12.20 1.75
CA THR A 221 15.31 -13.60 2.02
C THR A 221 15.80 -14.30 0.76
N LEU A 222 15.09 -14.16 -0.37
CA LEU A 222 15.48 -14.76 -1.64
C LEU A 222 16.88 -14.30 -2.11
N GLU A 223 17.18 -13.00 -1.99
CA GLU A 223 18.51 -12.47 -2.27
C GLU A 223 19.57 -13.14 -1.42
N PHE A 224 19.31 -13.30 -0.11
CA PHE A 224 20.22 -14.01 0.79
C PHE A 224 20.41 -15.48 0.38
N LEU A 225 19.34 -16.21 0.07
CA LEU A 225 19.42 -17.62 -0.36
C LEU A 225 20.27 -17.79 -1.62
N LEU A 226 20.06 -16.93 -2.61
CA LEU A 226 20.82 -16.96 -3.88
C LEU A 226 22.30 -16.63 -3.70
N ASN A 227 22.68 -15.96 -2.62
CA ASN A 227 24.05 -15.72 -2.23
C ASN A 227 24.67 -16.88 -1.44
N GLN A 228 23.87 -17.82 -0.94
CA GLN A 228 24.35 -18.99 -0.20
C GLN A 228 24.60 -20.20 -1.10
N THR A 229 23.78 -20.37 -2.12
CA THR A 229 23.81 -21.58 -2.94
C THR A 229 23.24 -21.32 -4.35
N GLU A 230 23.52 -22.25 -5.24
CA GLU A 230 23.03 -22.27 -6.61
C GLU A 230 21.69 -23.03 -6.67
N PHE A 231 20.66 -22.38 -7.22
CA PHE A 231 19.36 -22.96 -7.46
C PHE A 231 19.29 -23.54 -8.87
N GLU A 232 18.51 -24.59 -9.05
CA GLU A 232 18.29 -25.20 -10.36
C GLU A 232 17.50 -24.24 -11.30
N PRO A 233 17.74 -24.31 -12.64
CA PRO A 233 17.07 -23.44 -13.60
C PRO A 233 15.54 -23.46 -13.52
N GLU A 234 14.95 -24.63 -13.18
CA GLU A 234 13.50 -24.77 -13.03
C GLU A 234 12.99 -24.03 -11.79
N GLN A 235 13.72 -24.10 -10.67
CA GLN A 235 13.39 -23.38 -9.44
C GLN A 235 13.43 -21.85 -9.67
N LEU A 236 14.47 -21.35 -10.35
CA LEU A 236 14.58 -19.94 -10.72
C LEU A 236 13.42 -19.49 -11.63
N THR A 237 12.98 -20.37 -12.54
CA THR A 237 11.84 -20.12 -13.45
C THR A 237 10.53 -20.04 -12.68
N GLN A 238 10.30 -20.93 -11.70
CA GLN A 238 9.12 -20.91 -10.84
C GLN A 238 9.06 -19.64 -10.00
N LEU A 239 10.18 -19.24 -9.40
CA LEU A 239 10.31 -18.01 -8.62
C LEU A 239 10.04 -16.76 -9.49
N GLU A 240 10.58 -16.71 -10.71
CA GLU A 240 10.35 -15.61 -11.65
C GLU A 240 8.86 -15.47 -12.01
N ARG A 241 8.19 -16.58 -12.32
CA ARG A 241 6.75 -16.62 -12.61
C ARG A 241 5.92 -16.14 -11.42
N ALA A 242 6.24 -16.57 -10.20
CA ALA A 242 5.54 -16.15 -8.99
C ALA A 242 5.71 -14.64 -8.74
N LEU A 243 6.91 -14.10 -8.94
CA LEU A 243 7.16 -12.66 -8.83
C LEU A 243 6.38 -11.86 -9.88
N ALA A 244 6.30 -12.36 -11.12
CA ALA A 244 5.51 -11.74 -12.18
C ALA A 244 4.00 -11.78 -11.89
N GLY A 245 3.49 -12.91 -11.38
CA GLY A 245 2.07 -13.10 -11.05
C GLY A 245 1.56 -12.18 -9.92
N GLY A 246 2.45 -11.77 -9.03
CA GLY A 246 2.13 -10.84 -7.95
C GLY A 246 1.91 -9.39 -8.38
N HIS A 247 2.16 -9.06 -9.65
CA HIS A 247 1.95 -7.71 -10.17
C HIS A 247 0.46 -7.34 -10.23
N ASP A 248 0.10 -6.18 -9.66
CA ASP A 248 -1.25 -5.62 -9.73
C ASP A 248 -1.18 -4.12 -10.01
N PRO A 249 -1.36 -3.72 -11.28
CA PRO A 249 -1.25 -2.31 -11.67
C PRO A 249 -2.31 -1.41 -11.05
N ASN A 250 -3.44 -1.98 -10.63
CA ASN A 250 -4.58 -1.25 -10.11
C ASN A 250 -4.77 -1.40 -8.59
N GLY A 251 -3.89 -2.13 -7.91
CA GLY A 251 -4.04 -2.45 -6.48
C GLY A 251 -4.14 -1.20 -5.60
N ILE A 252 -3.24 -0.23 -5.80
CA ILE A 252 -3.26 1.03 -5.04
C ILE A 252 -4.44 1.92 -5.46
N ALA A 253 -4.77 2.02 -6.74
CA ALA A 253 -5.93 2.78 -7.19
C ALA A 253 -7.23 2.23 -6.57
N ARG A 254 -7.36 0.90 -6.48
CA ARG A 254 -8.48 0.21 -5.82
C ARG A 254 -8.54 0.52 -4.33
N ALA A 255 -7.41 0.49 -3.64
CA ALA A 255 -7.34 0.83 -2.22
C ALA A 255 -7.67 2.31 -1.95
N LEU A 256 -7.21 3.23 -2.79
CA LEU A 256 -7.56 4.65 -2.70
C LEU A 256 -9.06 4.88 -2.97
N ALA A 257 -9.68 4.10 -3.86
CA ALA A 257 -11.13 4.16 -4.07
C ALA A 257 -11.91 3.73 -2.82
N ALA A 258 -11.43 2.74 -2.06
CA ALA A 258 -12.02 2.37 -0.78
C ALA A 258 -11.82 3.46 0.29
N GLU A 259 -10.63 4.07 0.38
CA GLU A 259 -10.41 5.23 1.27
C GLU A 259 -11.36 6.39 0.95
N ARG A 260 -11.67 6.60 -0.34
CA ARG A 260 -12.69 7.57 -0.77
C ARG A 260 -14.07 7.19 -0.23
N CYS A 261 -14.45 5.90 -0.22
CA CYS A 261 -15.71 5.44 0.36
C CYS A 261 -15.76 5.69 1.87
N PHE A 262 -14.68 5.42 2.60
CA PHE A 262 -14.59 5.71 4.04
C PHE A 262 -14.73 7.21 4.32
N GLY A 263 -14.01 8.05 3.58
CA GLY A 263 -14.15 9.49 3.69
C GLY A 263 -15.53 10.00 3.31
N HIS A 264 -16.14 9.49 2.25
CA HIS A 264 -17.53 9.80 1.87
C HIS A 264 -18.50 9.48 3.01
N ALA A 265 -18.38 8.33 3.65
CA ALA A 265 -19.20 7.96 4.81
C ALA A 265 -19.00 8.93 5.97
N ALA A 266 -17.76 9.37 6.23
CA ALA A 266 -17.43 10.34 7.24
C ALA A 266 -18.06 11.72 6.98
N PHE A 267 -18.09 12.18 5.75
CA PHE A 267 -18.77 13.43 5.38
C PHE A 267 -20.30 13.30 5.42
N SER A 268 -20.84 12.14 5.02
CA SER A 268 -22.29 11.89 5.02
C SER A 268 -22.84 11.80 6.44
N ARG A 269 -22.12 11.11 7.34
CA ARG A 269 -22.53 10.84 8.74
C ARG A 269 -21.38 11.08 9.71
N PRO A 270 -20.97 12.35 9.92
CA PRO A 270 -19.78 12.68 10.69
C PRO A 270 -19.81 12.19 12.15
N THR A 271 -21.00 11.99 12.71
CA THR A 271 -21.20 11.54 14.10
C THR A 271 -21.13 10.02 14.26
N GLU A 272 -21.27 9.27 13.17
CA GLU A 272 -21.30 7.80 13.15
C GLU A 272 -20.03 7.19 12.56
N ALA A 273 -19.21 7.98 11.90
CA ALA A 273 -18.09 7.50 11.08
C ALA A 273 -16.91 6.88 11.85
N GLY A 274 -16.93 6.89 13.18
CA GLY A 274 -15.86 6.29 14.00
C GLY A 274 -14.47 6.91 13.78
N LEU A 275 -14.40 8.20 13.40
CA LEU A 275 -13.14 8.88 13.11
C LEU A 275 -12.21 8.85 14.33
N PRO A 276 -10.93 8.47 14.19
CA PRO A 276 -9.95 8.57 15.25
C PRO A 276 -9.88 10.01 15.78
N GLY A 277 -10.06 10.20 17.08
CA GLY A 277 -10.04 11.52 17.71
C GLY A 277 -11.35 12.33 17.62
N SER A 278 -12.42 11.84 16.98
CA SER A 278 -13.69 12.54 16.80
C SER A 278 -14.65 12.45 18.00
N SER A 279 -14.29 11.71 19.05
CA SER A 279 -15.14 11.49 20.24
C SER A 279 -15.28 12.72 21.17
N GLY A 280 -14.50 13.77 20.94
CA GLY A 280 -14.53 15.00 21.73
C GLY A 280 -15.68 15.95 21.36
N THR A 281 -16.38 16.48 22.35
CA THR A 281 -17.42 17.51 22.19
C THR A 281 -17.00 18.68 21.28
N PRO A 282 -15.74 19.20 21.32
CA PRO A 282 -15.31 20.32 20.47
C PRO A 282 -15.36 20.00 18.97
N VAL A 283 -14.98 18.78 18.57
CA VAL A 283 -14.98 18.37 17.15
C VAL A 283 -16.41 18.23 16.62
N ARG A 284 -17.32 17.69 17.44
CA ARG A 284 -18.75 17.57 17.07
C ARG A 284 -19.40 18.95 16.86
N VAL A 285 -19.09 19.92 17.74
CA VAL A 285 -19.59 21.29 17.60
C VAL A 285 -19.03 21.97 16.36
N LEU A 286 -17.73 21.80 16.08
CA LEU A 286 -17.08 22.35 14.89
C LEU A 286 -17.71 21.81 13.60
N VAL A 287 -17.88 20.49 13.51
CA VAL A 287 -18.50 19.83 12.34
C VAL A 287 -19.95 20.27 12.17
N ALA A 288 -20.72 20.37 13.27
CA ALA A 288 -22.09 20.88 13.21
C ALA A 288 -22.14 22.33 12.71
N GLY A 289 -21.23 23.19 13.19
CA GLY A 289 -21.08 24.55 12.69
C GLY A 289 -20.74 24.62 11.22
N GLN A 290 -19.77 23.82 10.74
CA GLN A 290 -19.41 23.74 9.32
C GLN A 290 -20.59 23.26 8.47
N ARG A 291 -21.36 22.29 8.97
CA ARG A 291 -22.58 21.82 8.30
C ARG A 291 -23.64 22.92 8.19
N ALA A 292 -23.84 23.69 9.25
CA ALA A 292 -24.81 24.78 9.26
C ALA A 292 -24.50 25.85 8.21
N VAL A 293 -23.24 26.22 8.02
CA VAL A 293 -22.83 27.26 7.04
C VAL A 293 -22.51 26.72 5.63
N GLY A 294 -22.67 25.40 5.37
CA GLY A 294 -22.39 24.81 4.06
C GLY A 294 -20.92 24.51 3.77
N LEU A 295 -20.02 24.79 4.71
CA LEU A 295 -18.59 24.54 4.58
C LEU A 295 -18.27 23.04 4.53
N LEU A 296 -19.11 22.21 5.14
CA LEU A 296 -18.96 20.76 5.08
C LEU A 296 -19.15 20.20 3.66
N ASP A 297 -20.16 20.70 2.92
CA ASP A 297 -20.40 20.27 1.53
C ASP A 297 -19.25 20.72 0.60
N ALA A 298 -18.72 21.95 0.82
CA ALA A 298 -17.53 22.43 0.12
C ALA A 298 -16.29 21.55 0.43
N SER A 299 -16.06 21.21 1.69
CA SER A 299 -14.98 20.31 2.11
C SER A 299 -15.11 18.93 1.48
N TRP A 300 -16.33 18.42 1.40
CA TRP A 300 -16.62 17.12 0.79
C TRP A 300 -16.33 17.13 -0.71
N ALA A 301 -16.73 18.16 -1.42
CA ALA A 301 -16.39 18.32 -2.85
C ALA A 301 -14.87 18.33 -3.09
N ILE A 302 -14.12 19.12 -2.29
CA ILE A 302 -12.65 19.16 -2.34
C ILE A 302 -12.05 17.77 -2.06
N PHE A 303 -12.55 17.07 -1.04
CA PHE A 303 -12.09 15.72 -0.71
C PHE A 303 -12.29 14.75 -1.88
N LEU A 304 -13.48 14.75 -2.50
CA LEU A 304 -13.77 13.87 -3.64
C LEU A 304 -12.85 14.16 -4.84
N ASP A 305 -12.62 15.45 -5.14
CA ASP A 305 -11.74 15.86 -6.24
C ASP A 305 -10.29 15.41 -5.99
N LEU A 306 -9.75 15.64 -4.78
CA LEU A 306 -8.39 15.22 -4.43
C LEU A 306 -8.23 13.69 -4.48
N MET A 307 -9.19 12.93 -3.93
CA MET A 307 -9.13 11.47 -3.97
C MET A 307 -9.23 10.93 -5.39
N ASP A 308 -10.04 11.54 -6.24
CA ASP A 308 -10.13 11.16 -7.65
C ASP A 308 -8.83 11.44 -8.41
N GLU A 309 -8.16 12.57 -8.14
CA GLU A 309 -6.85 12.88 -8.69
C GLU A 309 -5.77 11.89 -8.22
N TYR A 310 -5.75 11.48 -6.95
CA TYR A 310 -4.84 10.44 -6.45
C TYR A 310 -5.11 9.08 -7.09
N ILE A 311 -6.37 8.69 -7.27
CA ILE A 311 -6.73 7.45 -7.96
C ILE A 311 -6.22 7.48 -9.40
N ARG A 312 -6.41 8.59 -10.13
CA ARG A 312 -5.87 8.76 -11.48
C ARG A 312 -4.34 8.71 -11.49
N ALA A 313 -3.67 9.39 -10.57
CA ALA A 313 -2.22 9.34 -10.43
C ALA A 313 -1.72 7.89 -10.24
N ALA A 314 -2.41 7.10 -9.40
CA ALA A 314 -2.07 5.70 -9.17
C ALA A 314 -2.29 4.79 -10.39
N GLN A 315 -3.07 5.20 -11.38
CA GLN A 315 -3.32 4.46 -12.63
C GLN A 315 -2.32 4.79 -13.75
N LEU A 316 -1.54 5.86 -13.60
CA LEU A 316 -0.51 6.22 -14.56
C LEU A 316 0.60 5.16 -14.65
N PRO A 317 1.41 5.18 -15.71
CA PRO A 317 2.66 4.42 -15.74
C PRO A 317 3.49 4.70 -14.48
N PRO A 318 4.18 3.70 -13.89
CA PRO A 318 4.82 3.84 -12.58
C PRO A 318 5.73 5.06 -12.44
N TRP A 319 6.53 5.36 -13.45
CA TRP A 319 7.48 6.48 -13.46
C TRP A 319 6.84 7.86 -13.51
N GLN A 320 5.53 7.97 -13.79
CA GLN A 320 4.77 9.23 -13.77
C GLN A 320 4.00 9.43 -12.46
N ARG A 321 3.83 8.35 -11.68
CA ARG A 321 2.96 8.36 -10.49
C ARG A 321 3.42 9.31 -9.41
N GLN A 322 4.73 9.37 -9.16
CA GLN A 322 5.30 10.19 -8.09
C GLN A 322 5.12 11.68 -8.38
N GLU A 323 5.41 12.11 -9.61
CA GLU A 323 5.20 13.50 -10.03
C GLU A 323 3.72 13.88 -9.96
N ALA A 324 2.84 13.04 -10.51
CA ALA A 324 1.39 13.28 -10.48
C ALA A 324 0.86 13.36 -9.03
N ALA A 325 1.29 12.47 -8.14
CA ALA A 325 0.91 12.51 -6.72
C ALA A 325 1.44 13.78 -6.03
N GLY A 326 2.66 14.22 -6.32
CA GLY A 326 3.24 15.47 -5.82
C GLY A 326 2.45 16.72 -6.23
N LEU A 327 1.89 16.73 -7.44
CA LEU A 327 0.98 17.82 -7.87
C LEU A 327 -0.30 17.84 -7.01
N VAL A 328 -0.86 16.67 -6.67
CA VAL A 328 -2.04 16.60 -5.80
C VAL A 328 -1.70 17.04 -4.37
N GLU A 329 -0.54 16.66 -3.84
CA GLU A 329 -0.05 17.13 -2.53
C GLU A 329 0.13 18.66 -2.50
N SER A 330 0.66 19.24 -3.57
CA SER A 330 0.79 20.68 -3.70
C SER A 330 -0.58 21.38 -3.68
N LYS A 331 -1.59 20.83 -4.36
CA LYS A 331 -2.98 21.32 -4.30
C LYS A 331 -3.55 21.21 -2.89
N LEU A 332 -3.37 20.08 -2.21
CA LEU A 332 -3.79 19.90 -0.82
C LEU A 332 -3.15 20.95 0.09
N GLY A 333 -1.89 21.29 -0.15
CA GLY A 333 -1.18 22.36 0.57
C GLY A 333 -1.82 23.75 0.42
N THR A 334 -2.53 24.01 -0.70
CA THR A 334 -3.26 25.27 -0.92
C THR A 334 -4.65 25.28 -0.29
N VAL A 335 -5.19 24.13 0.09
CA VAL A 335 -6.51 24.03 0.75
C VAL A 335 -6.47 24.71 2.11
N SER A 336 -7.39 25.63 2.34
CA SER A 336 -7.46 26.35 3.61
C SER A 336 -7.65 25.39 4.79
N ARG A 337 -6.97 25.67 5.89
CA ARG A 337 -7.06 24.88 7.14
C ARG A 337 -8.45 24.86 7.79
N ILE A 338 -9.39 25.70 7.32
CA ILE A 338 -10.80 25.63 7.75
C ILE A 338 -11.47 24.33 7.31
N HIS A 339 -10.96 23.68 6.23
CA HIS A 339 -11.42 22.38 5.75
C HIS A 339 -10.77 21.24 6.56
N VAL A 340 -10.94 21.25 7.88
CA VAL A 340 -10.28 20.31 8.82
C VAL A 340 -10.47 18.85 8.40
N MET A 341 -11.69 18.47 7.98
CA MET A 341 -11.96 17.10 7.55
C MET A 341 -11.15 16.66 6.32
N VAL A 342 -10.89 17.57 5.36
CA VAL A 342 -10.05 17.27 4.20
C VAL A 342 -8.65 16.90 4.66
N HIS A 343 -8.02 17.73 5.50
CA HIS A 343 -6.68 17.49 6.01
C HIS A 343 -6.57 16.25 6.92
N THR A 344 -7.69 15.84 7.54
CA THR A 344 -7.74 14.64 8.40
C THR A 344 -7.95 13.36 7.58
N LEU A 345 -8.80 13.41 6.55
CA LEU A 345 -9.26 12.25 5.80
C LEU A 345 -8.49 11.98 4.51
N VAL A 346 -7.78 12.98 3.96
CA VAL A 346 -6.85 12.73 2.87
C VAL A 346 -5.59 12.12 3.48
N PRO A 347 -5.38 10.81 3.36
CA PRO A 347 -4.21 10.14 3.92
C PRO A 347 -2.95 10.59 3.16
N ALA A 348 -1.77 10.16 3.63
CA ALA A 348 -0.50 10.37 2.94
C ALA A 348 -0.44 9.55 1.62
N CYS A 349 -1.38 9.80 0.69
CA CYS A 349 -1.56 9.03 -0.54
C CYS A 349 -0.32 9.05 -1.42
N GLY A 350 0.35 10.19 -1.52
CA GLY A 350 1.60 10.31 -2.27
C GLY A 350 2.67 9.36 -1.76
N ARG A 351 2.84 9.27 -0.43
CA ARG A 351 3.79 8.33 0.17
C ARG A 351 3.42 6.86 -0.11
N VAL A 352 2.13 6.52 -0.11
CA VAL A 352 1.68 5.15 -0.43
C VAL A 352 1.94 4.82 -1.90
N ILE A 353 1.69 5.74 -2.83
CA ILE A 353 1.98 5.60 -4.26
C ILE A 353 3.49 5.42 -4.48
N GLN A 354 4.33 6.23 -3.83
CA GLN A 354 5.80 6.10 -3.87
C GLN A 354 6.25 4.72 -3.39
N LEU A 355 5.78 4.30 -2.21
CA LEU A 355 6.10 3.00 -1.66
C LEU A 355 5.64 1.85 -2.58
N ASP A 356 4.56 1.97 -3.32
CA ASP A 356 4.12 0.99 -4.32
C ASP A 356 5.11 0.93 -5.50
N THR A 357 5.52 2.07 -6.01
CA THR A 357 6.51 2.17 -7.09
C THR A 357 7.85 1.55 -6.68
N GLU A 358 8.34 1.83 -5.46
CA GLU A 358 9.54 1.18 -4.90
C GLU A 358 9.39 -0.35 -4.80
N SER A 359 8.20 -0.86 -4.43
CA SER A 359 7.94 -2.30 -4.38
C SER A 359 8.00 -2.96 -5.76
N TRP A 360 7.54 -2.24 -6.79
CA TRP A 360 7.66 -2.70 -8.16
C TRP A 360 9.12 -2.74 -8.62
N ALA A 361 9.92 -1.74 -8.26
CA ALA A 361 11.35 -1.71 -8.53
C ALA A 361 12.06 -2.95 -7.93
N ARG A 362 11.84 -3.24 -6.64
CA ARG A 362 12.38 -4.44 -5.98
C ARG A 362 11.96 -5.73 -6.67
N THR A 363 10.70 -5.84 -7.07
CA THR A 363 10.21 -7.04 -7.76
C THR A 363 10.84 -7.18 -9.14
N ARG A 364 11.01 -6.09 -9.89
CA ARG A 364 11.61 -6.12 -11.22
C ARG A 364 13.11 -6.40 -11.17
N THR A 365 13.84 -5.80 -10.21
CA THR A 365 15.28 -6.10 -10.02
C THR A 365 15.51 -7.57 -9.69
N ALA A 366 14.71 -8.14 -8.78
CA ALA A 366 14.76 -9.56 -8.44
C ALA A 366 14.48 -10.46 -9.66
N ARG A 367 13.44 -10.16 -10.45
CA ARG A 367 13.11 -10.93 -11.66
C ARG A 367 14.24 -10.91 -12.69
N VAL A 368 14.86 -9.77 -12.90
CA VAL A 368 16.00 -9.64 -13.81
C VAL A 368 17.21 -10.40 -13.26
N ALA A 369 17.47 -10.35 -11.95
CA ALA A 369 18.55 -11.10 -11.32
C ALA A 369 18.35 -12.62 -11.49
N LEU A 370 17.11 -13.14 -11.34
CA LEU A 370 16.82 -14.55 -11.64
C LEU A 370 17.07 -14.90 -13.11
N ALA A 371 16.79 -14.00 -14.04
CA ALA A 371 17.08 -14.20 -15.46
C ALA A 371 18.60 -14.20 -15.75
N VAL A 372 19.37 -13.33 -15.07
CA VAL A 372 20.85 -13.34 -15.13
C VAL A 372 21.41 -14.67 -14.63
N GLU A 373 20.92 -15.18 -13.50
CA GLU A 373 21.34 -16.47 -12.96
C GLU A 373 21.03 -17.63 -13.91
N ARG A 374 19.82 -17.64 -14.50
CA ARG A 374 19.45 -18.67 -15.50
C ARG A 374 20.36 -18.62 -16.73
N HIS A 375 20.73 -17.42 -17.18
CA HIS A 375 21.70 -17.25 -18.26
C HIS A 375 23.08 -17.80 -17.84
N ARG A 376 23.56 -17.42 -16.64
CA ARG A 376 24.84 -17.88 -16.11
C ARG A 376 24.91 -19.41 -16.03
N LEU A 377 23.86 -20.07 -15.56
CA LEU A 377 23.79 -21.53 -15.47
C LEU A 377 23.79 -22.20 -16.85
N ALA A 378 23.17 -21.58 -17.85
CA ALA A 378 23.07 -22.16 -19.19
C ALA A 378 24.35 -21.95 -20.05
N ILE A 379 25.02 -20.81 -19.87
CA ILE A 379 26.15 -20.38 -20.71
C ILE A 379 27.49 -20.56 -19.99
N GLY A 380 27.49 -20.58 -18.65
CA GLY A 380 28.70 -20.64 -17.81
C GLY A 380 29.34 -19.29 -17.52
N ASP A 381 28.78 -18.19 -18.02
CA ASP A 381 29.27 -16.82 -17.80
C ASP A 381 28.12 -15.82 -17.61
N LEU A 382 28.43 -14.69 -17.01
CA LEU A 382 27.49 -13.59 -16.84
C LEU A 382 27.23 -12.86 -18.16
N PRO A 383 25.99 -12.40 -18.44
CA PRO A 383 25.69 -11.62 -19.63
C PRO A 383 26.53 -10.34 -19.67
N GLY A 384 26.91 -9.90 -20.87
CA GLY A 384 27.63 -8.62 -21.04
C GLY A 384 26.73 -7.42 -20.74
N LYS A 385 25.44 -7.54 -21.02
CA LYS A 385 24.40 -6.52 -20.83
C LYS A 385 23.03 -7.18 -20.74
N LEU A 386 22.03 -6.50 -20.19
CA LEU A 386 20.68 -7.06 -20.01
C LEU A 386 19.97 -7.42 -21.33
N THR A 387 20.33 -6.80 -22.45
CA THR A 387 19.76 -7.17 -23.75
C THR A 387 20.18 -8.57 -24.22
N ASP A 388 21.26 -9.13 -23.68
CA ASP A 388 21.72 -10.49 -24.00
C ASP A 388 20.77 -11.55 -23.41
N LEU A 389 19.92 -11.17 -22.46
CA LEU A 389 18.89 -12.02 -21.87
C LEU A 389 17.62 -12.14 -22.75
N VAL A 390 17.49 -11.29 -23.78
CA VAL A 390 16.30 -11.22 -24.65
C VAL A 390 16.54 -12.02 -25.94
N PRO A 391 15.61 -12.85 -26.40
CA PRO A 391 14.30 -13.17 -25.81
C PRO A 391 14.32 -14.41 -24.88
N ALA A 392 15.45 -15.08 -24.70
CA ALA A 392 15.54 -16.41 -24.11
C ALA A 392 15.12 -16.46 -22.62
N TYR A 393 15.47 -15.43 -21.85
CA TYR A 393 15.23 -15.35 -20.40
C TYR A 393 14.28 -14.23 -19.99
N LEU A 394 14.17 -13.20 -20.84
CA LEU A 394 13.26 -12.06 -20.65
C LEU A 394 12.55 -11.76 -21.98
N ALA A 395 11.28 -11.42 -21.94
CA ALA A 395 10.56 -10.94 -23.13
C ALA A 395 11.08 -9.57 -23.63
N GLY A 396 11.71 -8.82 -22.77
CA GLY A 396 12.35 -7.53 -23.01
C GLY A 396 12.97 -7.02 -21.71
N VAL A 397 13.95 -6.11 -21.79
CA VAL A 397 14.52 -5.49 -20.59
C VAL A 397 13.44 -4.66 -19.90
N PRO A 398 13.09 -4.97 -18.63
CA PRO A 398 12.04 -4.23 -17.93
C PRO A 398 12.43 -2.77 -17.71
N LYS A 399 11.46 -1.88 -17.88
CA LYS A 399 11.63 -0.47 -17.50
C LYS A 399 11.68 -0.32 -15.98
N ASP A 400 12.54 0.58 -15.52
CA ASP A 400 12.59 1.03 -14.14
C ASP A 400 11.27 1.74 -13.78
N PRO A 401 10.60 1.36 -12.69
CA PRO A 401 9.37 2.01 -12.26
C PRO A 401 9.55 3.44 -11.77
N LEU A 402 10.76 3.87 -11.45
CA LEU A 402 11.04 5.18 -10.85
C LEU A 402 11.35 6.25 -11.90
N ASP A 403 12.07 5.93 -13.00
CA ASP A 403 12.41 6.89 -14.03
C ASP A 403 11.92 6.53 -15.45
N GLY A 404 11.48 5.30 -15.68
CA GLY A 404 10.98 4.82 -16.99
C GLY A 404 12.05 4.35 -17.95
N GLU A 405 13.33 4.48 -17.62
CA GLU A 405 14.46 3.96 -18.37
C GLU A 405 14.62 2.43 -18.15
N PRO A 406 15.42 1.71 -18.94
CA PRO A 406 15.72 0.32 -18.66
C PRO A 406 16.38 0.13 -17.29
N LEU A 407 16.08 -0.97 -16.58
CA LEU A 407 16.84 -1.34 -15.38
C LEU A 407 18.33 -1.42 -15.66
N ARG A 408 19.14 -1.16 -14.65
CA ARG A 408 20.59 -1.15 -14.72
C ARG A 408 21.17 -2.48 -14.25
N TYR A 409 22.37 -2.76 -14.74
CA TYR A 409 23.11 -3.98 -14.45
C TYR A 409 24.60 -3.68 -14.47
N LYS A 410 25.32 -4.24 -13.50
CA LYS A 410 26.78 -4.11 -13.39
C LYS A 410 27.37 -5.44 -12.94
N LYS A 411 28.44 -5.88 -13.60
CA LYS A 411 29.27 -6.97 -13.11
C LYS A 411 30.10 -6.49 -11.93
N LEU A 412 30.21 -7.33 -10.92
CA LEU A 412 31.05 -7.13 -9.74
C LEU A 412 32.26 -8.09 -9.84
N ASP A 413 33.22 -7.96 -8.93
CA ASP A 413 34.41 -8.83 -8.91
C ASP A 413 34.05 -10.30 -8.71
N SER A 414 32.98 -10.60 -7.95
CA SER A 414 32.50 -11.96 -7.67
C SER A 414 31.00 -12.10 -7.91
N GLY A 415 30.45 -11.49 -8.95
CA GLY A 415 29.03 -11.59 -9.22
C GLY A 415 28.48 -10.39 -9.99
N PHE A 416 27.27 -9.94 -9.58
CA PHE A 416 26.59 -8.84 -10.26
C PHE A 416 25.57 -8.12 -9.37
N VAL A 417 25.21 -6.92 -9.80
CA VAL A 417 24.08 -6.15 -9.25
C VAL A 417 23.11 -5.79 -10.37
N VAL A 418 21.82 -6.00 -10.12
CA VAL A 418 20.71 -5.42 -10.89
C VAL A 418 20.08 -4.34 -10.03
N TYR A 419 19.86 -3.15 -10.59
CA TYR A 419 19.34 -2.07 -9.79
C TYR A 419 18.40 -1.13 -10.55
N SER A 420 17.55 -0.48 -9.77
CA SER A 420 16.68 0.63 -10.13
C SER A 420 17.19 1.86 -9.38
N VAL A 421 17.09 3.03 -9.97
CA VAL A 421 17.36 4.28 -9.25
C VAL A 421 16.55 4.34 -7.96
N GLY A 422 17.10 4.98 -6.97
CA GLY A 422 16.48 5.14 -5.67
C GLY A 422 15.25 6.07 -5.68
N PRO A 423 14.65 6.31 -4.51
CA PRO A 423 13.52 7.23 -4.37
C PRO A 423 13.83 8.67 -4.78
N ASP A 424 15.10 9.07 -4.81
CA ASP A 424 15.58 10.36 -5.28
C ASP A 424 15.71 10.46 -6.81
N GLN A 425 15.49 9.34 -7.52
CA GLN A 425 15.55 9.23 -8.99
C GLN A 425 16.95 9.57 -9.56
N GLN A 426 18.00 9.37 -8.77
CA GLN A 426 19.39 9.52 -9.20
C GLN A 426 20.03 8.14 -9.31
N ASP A 427 20.91 7.99 -10.30
CA ASP A 427 21.70 6.76 -10.47
C ASP A 427 22.96 6.87 -9.59
N ASP A 428 22.96 6.12 -8.49
CA ASP A 428 24.07 6.03 -7.54
C ASP A 428 25.02 4.84 -7.84
N ASP A 429 25.05 4.35 -9.08
CA ASP A 429 25.92 3.26 -9.58
C ASP A 429 25.73 1.93 -8.83
N GLY A 430 24.50 1.62 -8.45
CA GLY A 430 24.13 0.38 -7.74
C GLY A 430 24.47 0.42 -6.24
N LYS A 431 24.55 1.57 -5.64
CA LYS A 431 24.85 1.73 -4.22
C LYS A 431 23.70 1.28 -3.34
N GLU A 432 24.01 0.36 -2.44
CA GLU A 432 23.01 -0.19 -1.52
C GLU A 432 22.54 0.83 -0.47
N ARG A 433 21.33 0.57 0.00
CA ARG A 433 20.77 1.32 1.11
C ARG A 433 21.60 1.10 2.38
N PRO A 434 22.14 2.18 3.03
CA PRO A 434 22.93 2.04 4.24
C PRO A 434 22.11 1.44 5.39
N ALA A 435 22.73 0.52 6.14
CA ALA A 435 22.09 -0.22 7.24
C ALA A 435 21.63 0.68 8.40
N ARG A 436 22.22 1.86 8.58
CA ARG A 436 21.83 2.87 9.59
C ARG A 436 21.67 4.24 8.94
N ARG A 437 20.54 4.90 9.17
CA ARG A 437 20.39 6.34 8.84
C ARG A 437 21.32 7.16 9.73
N LYS A 438 22.22 7.94 9.12
CA LYS A 438 23.12 8.85 9.85
C LYS A 438 22.40 10.08 10.40
N SER A 439 21.26 10.47 9.85
CA SER A 439 20.40 11.53 10.38
C SER A 439 18.95 11.37 9.89
N ARG A 440 17.97 11.97 10.60
CA ARG A 440 16.55 12.01 10.19
C ARG A 440 16.30 12.99 9.02
N GLN A 441 17.24 13.83 8.68
CA GLN A 441 17.07 15.00 7.80
C GLN A 441 17.59 14.83 6.37
N GLN A 442 18.38 13.79 6.08
CA GLN A 442 18.83 13.50 4.72
C GLN A 442 18.29 12.15 4.30
N GLU A 443 17.51 12.12 3.21
CA GLU A 443 17.30 10.86 2.51
C GLU A 443 18.65 10.40 1.98
N PRO A 444 19.11 9.18 2.34
CA PRO A 444 20.39 8.71 1.84
C PRO A 444 20.26 8.42 0.34
N ASN A 445 21.24 8.88 -0.45
CA ASN A 445 21.38 8.51 -1.84
C ASN A 445 21.68 7.01 -1.91
N TYR A 446 20.76 6.22 -2.48
CA TYR A 446 20.91 4.79 -2.67
C TYR A 446 19.96 4.29 -3.75
N ASP A 447 20.40 3.26 -4.43
CA ASP A 447 19.61 2.54 -5.43
C ASP A 447 18.81 1.39 -4.81
N ILE A 448 17.78 0.93 -5.51
CA ILE A 448 17.07 -0.29 -5.15
C ILE A 448 17.78 -1.45 -5.85
N THR A 449 18.61 -2.15 -5.10
CA THR A 449 19.50 -3.19 -5.60
C THR A 449 18.95 -4.60 -5.37
N PHE A 450 19.41 -5.54 -6.21
CA PHE A 450 19.40 -6.98 -5.97
C PHE A 450 20.78 -7.51 -6.39
N ILE A 451 21.54 -8.04 -5.42
CA ILE A 451 22.94 -8.34 -5.56
C ILE A 451 23.19 -9.83 -5.36
N ILE A 452 23.95 -10.44 -6.25
CA ILE A 452 24.45 -11.81 -6.09
C ILE A 452 25.98 -11.76 -6.21
N GLU A 453 26.63 -12.11 -5.11
CA GLU A 453 28.11 -12.15 -4.94
C GLU A 453 28.50 -13.52 -4.39
N ARG A 454 29.02 -14.38 -5.25
CA ARG A 454 29.48 -15.73 -4.89
C ARG A 454 30.46 -16.31 -5.94
#